data_aeb5854e8159c3c0908dd3d4f0172d68
#
_entry.id   aeb5854e8159c3c0908dd3d4f0172d68
#
_cell.length_a   1.000
_cell.length_b   1.000
_cell.length_c   1.000
_cell.angle_alpha   90.00
_cell.angle_beta   90.00
_cell.angle_gamma   90.00
#
_symmetry.space_group_name_H-M   'P 1'
#
loop_
_entity.id
_entity.type
_entity.pdbx_description
1 polymer ?
#
loop_
_entity_poly.entity_id
_entity_poly.type
_entity_poly.pdbx_seq_one_letter_code
_entity_poly.pdbx_strand_id
1 'polypeptide(L)'
;MRQIFPGLDPKNYVQHPLHSSERMWPETNCYIDLWIEVLASKGLPAEAMFGFTLTQDFEGDQFTFFKVPLEDLEALYGVRATELAIFDRVESHIEAQLERGRICLIEMDSFHMPDTHGVGYRKEHGKTTIAINRLDVANRELDYFHNSGFFHLSGEDFDGLFQHHLSENEPPFLPYTEFAKFADRNPSPAQIRKTAERLLRFHFSRRPSANPVRAFAAVFPAQVEKVADRPFGFFHKYAFNTLRQLGANFELAASHLEWLDESEFAEARGHALRISEVAKTVQFQLARAVTRRKFDALASVLDPAADAWDGVMEALEAKLSNASEAA
;
A
#
# COMPACT_ATOMS: atom_id res chain seq x y z
N MET A 1 -28.53 -10.65 -1.11
CA MET A 1 -27.11 -10.27 -1.34
C MET A 1 -26.61 -9.36 -0.22
N ARG A 2 -25.50 -9.71 0.44
CA ARG A 2 -24.98 -8.97 1.59
C ARG A 2 -23.91 -7.99 1.16
N GLN A 3 -23.98 -6.75 1.67
CA GLN A 3 -22.90 -5.76 1.63
C GLN A 3 -22.15 -5.80 2.97
N ILE A 4 -20.83 -5.68 2.94
CA ILE A 4 -20.01 -5.63 4.16
C ILE A 4 -20.14 -4.26 4.83
N PHE A 5 -20.10 -3.21 4.02
CA PHE A 5 -20.35 -1.83 4.44
C PHE A 5 -21.63 -1.32 3.76
N PRO A 6 -22.80 -1.51 4.40
CA PRO A 6 -24.07 -1.03 3.84
C PRO A 6 -24.10 0.49 3.84
N GLY A 7 -24.61 1.07 2.77
CA GLY A 7 -24.76 2.53 2.62
C GLY A 7 -23.57 3.23 1.95
N LEU A 8 -22.51 2.54 1.58
CA LEU A 8 -21.50 3.10 0.68
C LEU A 8 -22.06 3.23 -0.74
N ASP A 9 -21.83 4.39 -1.35
CA ASP A 9 -22.22 4.69 -2.73
C ASP A 9 -20.98 5.12 -3.53
N PRO A 10 -20.59 4.37 -4.59
CA PRO A 10 -19.46 4.72 -5.43
C PRO A 10 -19.49 6.13 -6.01
N LYS A 11 -20.70 6.69 -6.23
CA LYS A 11 -20.86 8.03 -6.81
C LYS A 11 -20.58 9.17 -5.82
N ASN A 12 -20.73 8.90 -4.54
CA ASN A 12 -20.62 9.89 -3.46
C ASN A 12 -19.54 9.50 -2.44
N TYR A 13 -18.66 8.56 -2.79
CA TYR A 13 -17.60 8.12 -1.90
C TYR A 13 -16.57 9.23 -1.66
N VAL A 14 -16.22 9.45 -0.40
CA VAL A 14 -15.20 10.41 0.02
C VAL A 14 -14.00 9.62 0.52
N GLN A 15 -12.89 9.73 -0.19
CA GLN A 15 -11.64 9.07 0.16
C GLN A 15 -11.04 9.60 1.47
N HIS A 16 -10.23 8.76 2.10
CA HIS A 16 -9.52 9.13 3.33
C HIS A 16 -8.55 10.30 3.10
N PRO A 17 -8.31 11.19 4.09
CA PRO A 17 -7.35 12.30 3.97
C PRO A 17 -5.92 11.89 3.59
N LEU A 18 -5.50 10.67 3.92
CA LEU A 18 -4.23 10.09 3.48
C LEU A 18 -4.12 9.94 1.94
N HIS A 19 -5.23 10.05 1.23
CA HIS A 19 -5.30 10.07 -0.24
C HIS A 19 -5.57 11.47 -0.82
N SER A 20 -5.48 12.53 0.03
CA SER A 20 -5.64 13.90 -0.45
C SER A 20 -4.64 14.25 -1.55
N SER A 21 -5.10 15.00 -2.55
CA SER A 21 -4.26 15.52 -3.63
C SER A 21 -3.15 16.50 -3.15
N GLU A 22 -3.24 16.97 -1.91
CA GLU A 22 -2.22 17.84 -1.29
C GLU A 22 -0.99 17.05 -0.83
N ARG A 23 -1.09 15.73 -0.71
CA ARG A 23 0.04 14.87 -0.33
C ARG A 23 1.01 14.69 -1.49
N MET A 24 2.27 14.44 -1.16
CA MET A 24 3.28 14.11 -2.17
C MET A 24 2.97 12.79 -2.88
N TRP A 25 2.47 11.82 -2.12
CA TRP A 25 2.13 10.49 -2.60
C TRP A 25 0.68 10.13 -2.22
N PRO A 26 -0.31 10.71 -2.89
CA PRO A 26 -1.73 10.46 -2.59
C PRO A 26 -2.14 9.00 -2.78
N GLU A 27 -1.42 8.26 -3.60
CA GLU A 27 -1.53 6.81 -3.75
C GLU A 27 -0.17 6.17 -3.50
N THR A 28 -0.15 5.04 -2.80
CA THR A 28 1.06 4.32 -2.39
C THR A 28 1.21 3.00 -3.14
N ASN A 29 0.53 1.97 -2.72
CA ASN A 29 0.34 0.73 -3.47
C ASN A 29 -1.07 0.19 -3.20
N CYS A 30 -1.58 -0.61 -4.14
CA CYS A 30 -2.97 -1.07 -4.10
C CYS A 30 -3.38 -1.76 -2.79
N TYR A 31 -2.48 -2.49 -2.14
CA TYR A 31 -2.78 -3.23 -0.91
C TYR A 31 -2.89 -2.31 0.31
N ILE A 32 -1.98 -1.35 0.45
CA ILE A 32 -2.02 -0.38 1.56
C ILE A 32 -3.18 0.58 1.37
N ASP A 33 -3.36 1.10 0.16
CA ASP A 33 -4.38 2.09 -0.14
C ASP A 33 -5.79 1.52 0.13
N LEU A 34 -6.06 0.28 -0.30
CA LEU A 34 -7.35 -0.34 0.00
C LEU A 34 -7.57 -0.57 1.50
N TRP A 35 -6.51 -0.89 2.29
CA TRP A 35 -6.67 -1.03 3.74
C TRP A 35 -6.96 0.30 4.42
N ILE A 36 -6.39 1.42 3.93
CA ILE A 36 -6.74 2.76 4.42
C ILE A 36 -8.24 2.99 4.27
N GLU A 37 -8.80 2.73 3.10
CA GLU A 37 -10.22 2.97 2.80
C GLU A 37 -11.14 1.98 3.53
N VAL A 38 -10.77 0.71 3.62
CA VAL A 38 -11.51 -0.32 4.36
C VAL A 38 -11.58 0.00 5.86
N LEU A 39 -10.45 0.40 6.48
CA LEU A 39 -10.40 0.77 7.89
C LEU A 39 -11.20 2.06 8.15
N ALA A 40 -11.08 3.07 7.28
CA ALA A 40 -11.85 4.30 7.35
C ALA A 40 -13.36 4.02 7.29
N SER A 41 -13.79 3.14 6.38
CA SER A 41 -15.19 2.71 6.26
C SER A 41 -15.71 1.97 7.50
N LYS A 42 -14.79 1.41 8.31
CA LYS A 42 -15.10 0.80 9.62
C LYS A 42 -15.06 1.80 10.77
N GLY A 43 -14.63 3.05 10.54
CA GLY A 43 -14.41 4.07 11.57
C GLY A 43 -13.15 3.82 12.40
N LEU A 44 -12.12 3.21 11.81
CA LEU A 44 -10.84 2.89 12.44
C LEU A 44 -9.74 3.80 11.89
N PRO A 45 -8.81 4.31 12.72
CA PRO A 45 -7.73 5.18 12.28
C PRO A 45 -6.70 4.37 11.48
N ALA A 46 -6.58 4.63 10.19
CA ALA A 46 -5.62 3.94 9.32
C ALA A 46 -4.17 4.28 9.68
N GLU A 47 -3.91 5.49 10.19
CA GLU A 47 -2.59 5.97 10.60
C GLU A 47 -1.92 5.05 11.64
N ALA A 48 -2.72 4.36 12.45
CA ALA A 48 -2.21 3.48 13.51
C ALA A 48 -1.40 2.28 12.98
N MET A 49 -1.63 1.84 11.74
CA MET A 49 -1.00 0.64 11.20
C MET A 49 0.42 0.84 10.65
N PHE A 50 0.91 2.06 10.50
CA PHE A 50 2.13 2.31 9.73
C PHE A 50 3.45 2.19 10.49
N GLY A 51 3.44 1.70 11.73
CA GLY A 51 4.69 1.42 12.47
C GLY A 51 5.64 0.47 11.73
N PHE A 52 5.11 -0.46 10.91
CA PHE A 52 5.88 -1.41 10.11
C PHE A 52 6.74 -0.75 9.00
N THR A 53 6.43 0.49 8.61
CA THR A 53 7.17 1.23 7.57
C THR A 53 8.66 1.37 7.88
N LEU A 54 9.03 1.30 9.15
CA LEU A 54 10.44 1.35 9.61
C LEU A 54 11.26 0.10 9.23
N THR A 55 10.60 -0.97 8.80
CA THR A 55 11.26 -2.23 8.40
C THR A 55 11.54 -2.33 6.91
N GLN A 56 11.22 -1.29 6.11
CA GLN A 56 11.54 -1.31 4.68
C GLN A 56 13.04 -1.43 4.46
N ASP A 57 13.45 -2.45 3.71
CA ASP A 57 14.85 -2.74 3.40
C ASP A 57 15.11 -2.75 1.89
N PHE A 58 16.37 -2.75 1.49
CA PHE A 58 16.81 -2.85 0.11
C PHE A 58 17.60 -4.14 -0.10
N GLU A 59 17.03 -5.08 -0.85
CA GLU A 59 17.52 -6.44 -1.04
C GLU A 59 18.49 -6.55 -2.25
N GLY A 60 19.40 -5.59 -2.36
CA GLY A 60 20.47 -5.58 -3.36
C GLY A 60 20.08 -5.00 -4.72
N ASP A 61 18.86 -5.19 -5.19
CA ASP A 61 18.35 -4.67 -6.46
C ASP A 61 16.96 -4.03 -6.33
N GLN A 62 16.25 -4.29 -5.24
CA GLN A 62 14.86 -3.91 -5.04
C GLN A 62 14.57 -3.60 -3.57
N PHE A 63 13.68 -2.61 -3.31
CA PHE A 63 13.09 -2.44 -1.98
C PHE A 63 12.13 -3.57 -1.66
N THR A 64 12.08 -3.98 -0.38
CA THR A 64 11.01 -4.83 0.11
C THR A 64 9.67 -4.12 -0.11
N PHE A 65 8.68 -4.86 -0.62
CA PHE A 65 7.35 -4.30 -0.83
C PHE A 65 6.69 -4.03 0.52
N PHE A 66 6.40 -2.76 0.83
CA PHE A 66 5.76 -2.46 2.10
C PHE A 66 4.29 -2.89 2.11
N LYS A 67 4.01 -3.85 2.97
CA LYS A 67 2.70 -4.46 3.17
C LYS A 67 2.46 -4.54 4.67
N VAL A 68 1.29 -4.11 5.14
CA VAL A 68 0.96 -4.21 6.56
C VAL A 68 0.96 -5.68 6.99
N PRO A 69 1.67 -6.04 8.08
CA PRO A 69 1.61 -7.39 8.63
C PRO A 69 0.19 -7.73 9.08
N LEU A 70 -0.30 -8.92 8.75
CA LEU A 70 -1.65 -9.35 9.10
C LEU A 70 -1.86 -9.42 10.61
N GLU A 71 -0.80 -9.74 11.34
CA GLU A 71 -0.77 -9.77 12.81
C GLU A 71 -0.95 -8.38 13.41
N ASP A 72 -0.45 -7.34 12.74
CA ASP A 72 -0.64 -5.95 13.18
C ASP A 72 -2.11 -5.52 13.02
N LEU A 73 -2.77 -5.89 11.92
CA LEU A 73 -4.20 -5.65 11.74
C LEU A 73 -5.04 -6.34 12.81
N GLU A 74 -4.69 -7.57 13.19
CA GLU A 74 -5.36 -8.28 14.29
C GLU A 74 -5.09 -7.60 15.63
N ALA A 75 -3.85 -7.24 15.92
CA ALA A 75 -3.48 -6.62 17.19
C ALA A 75 -4.09 -5.22 17.36
N LEU A 76 -4.11 -4.39 16.30
CA LEU A 76 -4.62 -3.02 16.34
C LEU A 76 -6.14 -2.97 16.35
N TYR A 77 -6.78 -3.75 15.48
CA TYR A 77 -8.18 -3.55 15.13
C TYR A 77 -9.05 -4.79 15.38
N GLY A 78 -8.46 -5.93 15.74
CA GLY A 78 -9.19 -7.20 15.79
C GLY A 78 -9.59 -7.69 14.39
N VAL A 79 -8.91 -7.24 13.34
CA VAL A 79 -9.15 -7.62 11.95
C VAL A 79 -8.27 -8.81 11.59
N ARG A 80 -8.86 -9.98 11.43
CA ARG A 80 -8.15 -11.19 11.06
C ARG A 80 -8.28 -11.47 9.57
N ALA A 81 -7.22 -11.20 8.81
CA ALA A 81 -7.11 -11.57 7.41
C ALA A 81 -6.42 -12.93 7.26
N THR A 82 -6.88 -13.73 6.29
CA THR A 82 -6.35 -15.09 6.06
C THR A 82 -6.55 -15.46 4.59
N GLU A 83 -5.54 -16.08 3.99
CA GLU A 83 -5.62 -16.59 2.62
C GLU A 83 -6.61 -17.75 2.51
N LEU A 84 -7.31 -17.84 1.37
CA LEU A 84 -8.20 -18.95 1.01
C LEU A 84 -7.50 -19.93 0.09
N ALA A 85 -7.66 -21.21 0.35
CA ALA A 85 -7.32 -22.29 -0.57
C ALA A 85 -8.40 -22.43 -1.63
N ILE A 86 -8.30 -21.62 -2.69
CA ILE A 86 -9.25 -21.58 -3.81
C ILE A 86 -9.09 -22.85 -4.65
N PHE A 87 -10.20 -23.49 -5.05
CA PHE A 87 -10.18 -24.72 -5.85
C PHE A 87 -11.08 -24.65 -7.10
N ASP A 88 -11.93 -23.64 -7.21
CA ASP A 88 -12.88 -23.45 -8.31
C ASP A 88 -13.04 -21.94 -8.59
N ARG A 89 -13.97 -21.56 -9.44
CA ARG A 89 -14.26 -20.17 -9.75
C ARG A 89 -14.45 -19.35 -8.49
N VAL A 90 -13.74 -18.25 -8.45
CA VAL A 90 -13.57 -17.48 -7.22
C VAL A 90 -14.87 -16.84 -6.72
N GLU A 91 -15.85 -16.58 -7.61
CA GLU A 91 -17.11 -15.93 -7.26
C GLU A 91 -17.87 -16.69 -6.16
N SER A 92 -17.97 -18.03 -6.25
CA SER A 92 -18.64 -18.85 -5.25
C SER A 92 -17.96 -18.77 -3.87
N HIS A 93 -16.64 -18.68 -3.86
CA HIS A 93 -15.86 -18.50 -2.62
C HIS A 93 -16.06 -17.11 -2.02
N ILE A 94 -16.12 -16.07 -2.86
CA ILE A 94 -16.40 -14.70 -2.42
C ILE A 94 -17.82 -14.60 -1.86
N GLU A 95 -18.85 -15.08 -2.56
CA GLU A 95 -20.23 -15.08 -2.08
C GLU A 95 -20.35 -15.74 -0.70
N ALA A 96 -19.74 -16.92 -0.52
CA ALA A 96 -19.75 -17.62 0.75
C ALA A 96 -19.09 -16.80 1.89
N GLN A 97 -18.07 -15.99 1.62
CA GLN A 97 -17.45 -15.14 2.64
C GLN A 97 -18.28 -13.87 2.90
N LEU A 98 -18.83 -13.24 1.86
CA LEU A 98 -19.70 -12.07 2.01
C LEU A 98 -20.95 -12.42 2.83
N GLU A 99 -21.61 -13.58 2.59
CA GLU A 99 -22.72 -14.06 3.39
C GLU A 99 -22.38 -14.20 4.87
N ARG A 100 -21.15 -14.56 5.19
CA ARG A 100 -20.59 -14.66 6.55
C ARG A 100 -20.17 -13.30 7.13
N GLY A 101 -20.33 -12.20 6.39
CA GLY A 101 -19.93 -10.85 6.81
C GLY A 101 -18.45 -10.58 6.76
N ARG A 102 -17.72 -11.21 5.84
CA ARG A 102 -16.28 -11.09 5.66
C ARG A 102 -15.98 -10.44 4.33
N ILE A 103 -15.14 -9.41 4.33
CA ILE A 103 -14.67 -8.79 3.09
C ILE A 103 -13.62 -9.69 2.44
N CYS A 104 -13.64 -9.80 1.11
CA CYS A 104 -12.62 -10.53 0.36
C CYS A 104 -11.66 -9.56 -0.32
N LEU A 105 -10.37 -9.78 -0.10
CA LEU A 105 -9.30 -9.10 -0.80
C LEU A 105 -8.76 -10.06 -1.87
N ILE A 106 -8.71 -9.62 -3.12
CA ILE A 106 -8.38 -10.50 -4.23
C ILE A 106 -7.49 -9.79 -5.25
N GLU A 107 -6.51 -10.51 -5.79
CA GLU A 107 -5.69 -10.01 -6.88
C GLU A 107 -6.42 -10.16 -8.20
N MET A 108 -6.60 -9.05 -8.93
CA MET A 108 -7.35 -8.96 -10.17
C MET A 108 -6.53 -8.32 -11.29
N ASP A 109 -7.01 -8.49 -12.52
CA ASP A 109 -6.40 -7.87 -13.68
C ASP A 109 -6.98 -6.47 -13.93
N SER A 110 -6.15 -5.45 -13.76
CA SER A 110 -6.52 -4.05 -13.95
C SER A 110 -6.96 -3.72 -15.38
N PHE A 111 -6.72 -4.60 -16.36
CA PHE A 111 -7.22 -4.44 -17.73
C PHE A 111 -8.75 -4.33 -17.79
N HIS A 112 -9.46 -5.01 -16.88
CA HIS A 112 -10.91 -5.04 -16.80
C HIS A 112 -11.48 -4.07 -15.75
N MET A 113 -10.69 -3.14 -15.22
CA MET A 113 -11.10 -2.25 -14.13
C MET A 113 -11.25 -0.80 -14.62
N PRO A 114 -12.49 -0.28 -14.78
CA PRO A 114 -12.74 1.07 -15.33
C PRO A 114 -12.11 2.21 -14.52
N ASP A 115 -11.92 2.03 -13.21
CA ASP A 115 -11.28 3.01 -12.33
C ASP A 115 -9.78 3.21 -12.64
N THR A 116 -9.14 2.26 -13.35
CA THR A 116 -7.78 2.43 -13.88
C THR A 116 -7.73 3.11 -15.24
N HIS A 117 -8.81 3.80 -15.64
CA HIS A 117 -8.88 4.53 -16.91
C HIS A 117 -7.70 5.51 -17.05
N GLY A 118 -7.06 5.50 -18.21
CA GLY A 118 -5.88 6.33 -18.45
C GLY A 118 -4.55 5.62 -18.13
N VAL A 119 -4.55 4.60 -17.27
CA VAL A 119 -3.37 3.82 -16.88
C VAL A 119 -3.44 2.40 -17.46
N GLY A 120 -4.21 1.50 -16.86
CA GLY A 120 -4.29 0.06 -17.20
C GLY A 120 -5.51 -0.32 -18.03
N TYR A 121 -6.67 0.28 -17.76
CA TYR A 121 -7.95 -0.12 -18.34
C TYR A 121 -7.93 -0.24 -19.86
N ARG A 122 -8.22 -1.45 -20.38
CA ARG A 122 -8.21 -1.80 -21.82
C ARG A 122 -6.90 -1.49 -22.56
N LYS A 123 -5.78 -1.37 -21.81
CA LYS A 123 -4.46 -1.04 -22.39
C LYS A 123 -3.39 -2.06 -22.03
N GLU A 124 -3.29 -2.41 -20.76
CA GLU A 124 -2.22 -3.25 -20.24
C GLU A 124 -2.76 -4.18 -19.15
N HIS A 125 -2.42 -5.47 -19.25
CA HIS A 125 -2.68 -6.43 -18.19
C HIS A 125 -1.76 -6.16 -17.00
N GLY A 126 -2.35 -5.95 -15.84
CA GLY A 126 -1.60 -5.64 -14.63
C GLY A 126 -2.29 -6.22 -13.39
N LYS A 127 -1.46 -6.81 -12.51
CA LYS A 127 -1.95 -7.28 -11.22
C LYS A 127 -2.24 -6.11 -10.29
N THR A 128 -3.42 -6.10 -9.71
CA THR A 128 -3.78 -5.20 -8.61
C THR A 128 -4.61 -5.94 -7.57
N THR A 129 -4.80 -5.34 -6.39
CA THR A 129 -5.61 -5.94 -5.32
C THR A 129 -6.84 -5.08 -5.06
N ILE A 130 -8.00 -5.71 -4.99
CA ILE A 130 -9.27 -5.08 -4.65
C ILE A 130 -9.86 -5.69 -3.38
N ALA A 131 -10.73 -4.95 -2.69
CA ALA A 131 -11.50 -5.48 -1.57
C ALA A 131 -13.00 -5.41 -1.89
N ILE A 132 -13.65 -6.57 -1.93
CA ILE A 132 -15.02 -6.70 -2.44
C ILE A 132 -16.03 -6.43 -1.33
N ASN A 133 -16.84 -5.39 -1.51
CA ASN A 133 -17.93 -5.03 -0.62
C ASN A 133 -19.24 -5.73 -0.95
N ARG A 134 -19.56 -5.87 -2.27
CA ARG A 134 -20.78 -6.51 -2.81
C ARG A 134 -20.45 -7.26 -4.08
N LEU A 135 -20.97 -8.45 -4.22
CA LEU A 135 -20.89 -9.24 -5.45
C LEU A 135 -22.30 -9.71 -5.84
N ASP A 136 -22.69 -9.47 -7.09
CA ASP A 136 -23.94 -9.93 -7.70
C ASP A 136 -23.63 -10.68 -8.99
N VAL A 137 -23.42 -11.97 -8.87
CA VAL A 137 -23.08 -12.82 -10.02
C VAL A 137 -24.21 -12.87 -11.03
N ALA A 138 -25.47 -12.91 -10.57
CA ALA A 138 -26.64 -13.01 -11.45
C ALA A 138 -26.81 -11.77 -12.33
N ASN A 139 -26.56 -10.57 -11.79
CA ASN A 139 -26.65 -9.30 -12.51
C ASN A 139 -25.29 -8.85 -13.07
N ARG A 140 -24.22 -9.60 -12.80
CA ARG A 140 -22.84 -9.28 -13.20
C ARG A 140 -22.43 -7.90 -12.72
N GLU A 141 -22.52 -7.68 -11.40
CA GLU A 141 -22.21 -6.41 -10.74
C GLU A 141 -21.26 -6.62 -9.55
N LEU A 142 -20.35 -5.68 -9.36
CA LEU A 142 -19.34 -5.65 -8.30
C LEU A 142 -19.20 -4.25 -7.73
N ASP A 143 -19.23 -4.13 -6.39
CA ASP A 143 -18.81 -2.91 -5.67
C ASP A 143 -17.58 -3.23 -4.84
N TYR A 144 -16.51 -2.44 -5.00
CA TYR A 144 -15.20 -2.76 -4.47
C TYR A 144 -14.37 -1.53 -4.11
N PHE A 145 -13.48 -1.72 -3.14
CA PHE A 145 -12.39 -0.77 -2.87
C PHE A 145 -11.18 -1.11 -3.75
N HIS A 146 -10.58 -0.08 -4.31
CA HIS A 146 -9.33 -0.19 -5.04
C HIS A 146 -8.53 1.11 -4.93
N ASN A 147 -7.22 0.99 -4.66
CA ASN A 147 -6.40 2.16 -4.41
C ASN A 147 -7.09 3.12 -3.41
N SER A 148 -7.23 4.39 -3.79
CA SER A 148 -7.77 5.47 -2.97
C SER A 148 -9.30 5.64 -3.05
N GLY A 149 -10.06 4.62 -3.52
CA GLY A 149 -11.48 4.84 -3.76
C GLY A 149 -12.37 3.60 -3.61
N PHE A 150 -13.67 3.85 -3.83
CA PHE A 150 -14.72 2.84 -3.85
C PHE A 150 -15.47 2.92 -5.16
N PHE A 151 -15.58 1.81 -5.89
CA PHE A 151 -16.00 1.77 -7.28
C PHE A 151 -17.06 0.72 -7.53
N HIS A 152 -17.71 0.86 -8.69
CA HIS A 152 -18.66 -0.11 -9.25
C HIS A 152 -18.23 -0.51 -10.65
N LEU A 153 -18.35 -1.79 -10.97
CA LEU A 153 -18.24 -2.28 -12.34
C LEU A 153 -19.35 -3.30 -12.65
N SER A 154 -19.62 -3.50 -13.93
CA SER A 154 -20.67 -4.43 -14.39
C SER A 154 -20.44 -4.89 -15.83
N GLY A 155 -21.23 -5.90 -16.26
CA GLY A 155 -21.29 -6.35 -17.65
C GLY A 155 -19.99 -6.97 -18.17
N GLU A 156 -19.45 -6.48 -19.29
CA GLU A 156 -18.26 -7.05 -19.93
C GLU A 156 -17.00 -6.96 -19.06
N ASP A 157 -16.88 -5.93 -18.23
CA ASP A 157 -15.76 -5.81 -17.31
C ASP A 157 -15.83 -6.83 -16.18
N PHE A 158 -17.03 -7.11 -15.70
CA PHE A 158 -17.28 -8.20 -14.77
C PHE A 158 -16.91 -9.56 -15.39
N ASP A 159 -17.38 -9.83 -16.60
CA ASP A 159 -17.09 -11.09 -17.29
C ASP A 159 -15.58 -11.28 -17.53
N GLY A 160 -14.88 -10.20 -17.91
CA GLY A 160 -13.43 -10.23 -18.09
C GLY A 160 -12.69 -10.48 -16.79
N LEU A 161 -13.08 -9.78 -15.72
CA LEU A 161 -12.45 -9.88 -14.41
C LEU A 161 -12.56 -11.28 -13.80
N PHE A 162 -13.73 -11.92 -13.97
CA PHE A 162 -14.02 -13.27 -13.48
C PHE A 162 -13.83 -14.38 -14.54
N GLN A 163 -13.19 -14.06 -15.67
CA GLN A 163 -12.82 -15.01 -16.71
C GLN A 163 -14.01 -15.81 -17.28
N HIS A 164 -15.19 -15.19 -17.44
CA HIS A 164 -16.40 -15.82 -17.96
C HIS A 164 -16.29 -16.20 -19.45
N HIS A 165 -15.22 -15.78 -20.14
CA HIS A 165 -14.92 -16.25 -21.51
C HIS A 165 -14.43 -17.69 -21.55
N LEU A 166 -14.00 -18.27 -20.43
CA LEU A 166 -13.59 -19.67 -20.34
C LEU A 166 -14.82 -20.59 -20.24
N SER A 167 -14.77 -21.73 -20.94
CA SER A 167 -15.77 -22.79 -20.79
C SER A 167 -15.69 -23.46 -19.41
N GLU A 168 -16.73 -24.20 -19.02
CA GLU A 168 -16.76 -24.95 -17.75
C GLU A 168 -15.64 -26.00 -17.62
N ASN A 169 -15.11 -26.47 -18.75
CA ASN A 169 -14.03 -27.48 -18.78
C ASN A 169 -12.62 -26.87 -18.82
N GLU A 170 -12.50 -25.56 -18.96
CA GLU A 170 -11.23 -24.85 -18.93
C GLU A 170 -10.94 -24.34 -17.51
N PRO A 171 -9.81 -24.75 -16.90
CA PRO A 171 -9.51 -24.28 -15.54
C PRO A 171 -9.23 -22.77 -15.56
N PRO A 172 -9.93 -21.99 -14.71
CA PRO A 172 -9.64 -20.56 -14.58
C PRO A 172 -8.28 -20.35 -13.91
N PHE A 173 -7.67 -19.22 -14.18
CA PHE A 173 -6.57 -18.76 -13.33
C PHE A 173 -7.15 -18.40 -11.95
N LEU A 174 -6.65 -19.08 -10.91
CA LEU A 174 -7.09 -18.86 -9.53
C LEU A 174 -6.24 -17.77 -8.88
N PRO A 175 -6.79 -16.57 -8.64
CA PRO A 175 -6.04 -15.46 -8.09
C PRO A 175 -5.78 -15.65 -6.60
N TYR A 176 -4.70 -15.03 -6.08
CA TYR A 176 -4.48 -14.90 -4.66
C TYR A 176 -5.66 -14.18 -3.99
N THR A 177 -6.25 -14.81 -2.99
CA THR A 177 -7.47 -14.34 -2.34
C THR A 177 -7.35 -14.46 -0.83
N GLU A 178 -7.55 -13.36 -0.13
CA GLU A 178 -7.71 -13.29 1.32
C GLU A 178 -9.17 -13.00 1.67
N PHE A 179 -9.59 -13.37 2.87
CA PHE A 179 -10.78 -12.82 3.50
C PHE A 179 -10.42 -12.19 4.84
N ALA A 180 -11.13 -11.12 5.21
CA ALA A 180 -10.93 -10.47 6.50
C ALA A 180 -12.21 -10.53 7.35
N LYS A 181 -12.03 -10.94 8.61
CA LYS A 181 -13.05 -10.93 9.66
C LYS A 181 -12.82 -9.70 10.52
N PHE A 182 -13.86 -8.90 10.70
CA PHE A 182 -13.84 -7.82 11.68
C PHE A 182 -14.27 -8.34 13.05
N ALA A 183 -13.73 -7.75 14.12
CA ALA A 183 -14.24 -7.98 15.46
C ALA A 183 -15.69 -7.46 15.60
N ASP A 184 -16.48 -8.05 16.49
CA ASP A 184 -17.85 -7.64 16.76
C ASP A 184 -17.92 -6.20 17.31
N ARG A 185 -16.87 -5.78 18.02
CA ARG A 185 -16.70 -4.40 18.53
C ARG A 185 -15.33 -3.89 18.20
N ASN A 186 -15.26 -2.66 17.71
CA ASN A 186 -13.98 -1.97 17.51
C ASN A 186 -13.27 -1.78 18.88
N PRO A 187 -11.94 -1.94 18.94
CA PRO A 187 -11.16 -1.53 20.08
C PRO A 187 -11.32 -0.02 20.34
N SER A 188 -11.18 0.38 21.59
CA SER A 188 -11.23 1.81 21.93
C SER A 188 -10.02 2.56 21.34
N PRO A 189 -10.13 3.88 21.09
CA PRO A 189 -9.01 4.69 20.60
C PRO A 189 -7.76 4.58 21.48
N ALA A 190 -7.92 4.51 22.80
CA ALA A 190 -6.81 4.32 23.73
C ALA A 190 -6.12 2.96 23.58
N GLN A 191 -6.89 1.90 23.34
CA GLN A 191 -6.32 0.57 23.09
C GLN A 191 -5.55 0.54 21.76
N ILE A 192 -6.09 1.13 20.70
CA ILE A 192 -5.41 1.23 19.40
C ILE A 192 -4.10 1.99 19.55
N ARG A 193 -4.11 3.17 20.21
CA ARG A 193 -2.91 3.98 20.45
C ARG A 193 -1.84 3.20 21.20
N LYS A 194 -2.18 2.58 22.32
CA LYS A 194 -1.24 1.78 23.11
C LYS A 194 -0.65 0.62 22.30
N THR A 195 -1.47 -0.02 21.46
CA THR A 195 -1.01 -1.09 20.58
C THR A 195 -0.07 -0.56 19.50
N ALA A 196 -0.39 0.59 18.90
CA ALA A 196 0.44 1.23 17.88
C ALA A 196 1.82 1.64 18.42
N GLU A 197 1.87 2.21 19.65
CA GLU A 197 3.14 2.52 20.32
C GLU A 197 3.99 1.26 20.56
N ARG A 198 3.37 0.16 20.99
CA ARG A 198 4.06 -1.13 21.16
C ARG A 198 4.57 -1.68 19.83
N LEU A 199 3.77 -1.59 18.77
CA LEU A 199 4.16 -2.04 17.44
C LEU A 199 5.24 -1.16 16.83
N LEU A 200 5.21 0.16 17.05
CA LEU A 200 6.31 1.05 16.65
C LEU A 200 7.65 0.59 17.24
N ARG A 201 7.69 0.28 18.54
CA ARG A 201 8.90 -0.25 19.21
C ARG A 201 9.31 -1.60 18.64
N PHE A 202 8.36 -2.49 18.42
CA PHE A 202 8.61 -3.81 17.84
C PHE A 202 9.22 -3.69 16.44
N HIS A 203 8.64 -2.89 15.56
CA HIS A 203 9.16 -2.69 14.21
C HIS A 203 10.48 -1.93 14.19
N PHE A 204 10.65 -0.95 15.08
CA PHE A 204 11.93 -0.27 15.23
C PHE A 204 13.07 -1.23 15.62
N SER A 205 12.80 -2.21 16.49
CA SER A 205 13.79 -3.25 16.83
C SER A 205 14.16 -4.17 15.67
N ARG A 206 13.35 -4.18 14.61
CA ARG A 206 13.52 -4.99 13.39
C ARG A 206 13.92 -4.16 12.18
N ARG A 207 14.25 -2.89 12.38
CA ARG A 207 14.73 -2.02 11.30
C ARG A 207 15.98 -2.58 10.64
N PRO A 208 16.25 -2.26 9.37
CA PRO A 208 17.53 -2.61 8.73
C PRO A 208 18.73 -2.19 9.57
N SER A 209 19.74 -3.05 9.66
CA SER A 209 20.98 -2.76 10.36
C SER A 209 21.91 -1.82 9.59
N ALA A 210 21.71 -1.69 8.29
CA ALA A 210 22.39 -0.78 7.39
C ALA A 210 21.37 0.12 6.68
N ASN A 211 21.82 1.31 6.27
CA ASN A 211 20.94 2.27 5.59
C ASN A 211 20.51 1.77 4.20
N PRO A 212 19.22 1.40 4.00
CA PRO A 212 18.72 0.85 2.73
C PRO A 212 18.69 1.89 1.61
N VAL A 213 18.55 3.18 1.94
CA VAL A 213 18.57 4.27 0.96
C VAL A 213 19.98 4.44 0.41
N ARG A 214 21.02 4.30 1.24
CA ARG A 214 22.43 4.35 0.84
C ARG A 214 22.78 3.14 -0.03
N ALA A 215 22.25 1.95 0.29
CA ALA A 215 22.40 0.76 -0.53
C ALA A 215 21.74 0.94 -1.92
N PHE A 216 20.53 1.50 -1.96
CA PHE A 216 19.84 1.84 -3.22
C PHE A 216 20.62 2.90 -4.02
N ALA A 217 21.11 3.96 -3.37
CA ALA A 217 21.88 5.03 -4.03
C ALA A 217 23.13 4.49 -4.76
N ALA A 218 23.78 3.47 -4.20
CA ALA A 218 24.97 2.86 -4.78
C ALA A 218 24.69 2.15 -6.13
N VAL A 219 23.50 1.59 -6.32
CA VAL A 219 23.14 0.86 -7.55
C VAL A 219 22.29 1.70 -8.51
N PHE A 220 21.71 2.80 -8.04
CA PHE A 220 20.75 3.62 -8.77
C PHE A 220 21.22 4.09 -10.14
N PRO A 221 22.42 4.67 -10.33
CA PRO A 221 22.90 5.11 -11.65
C PRO A 221 22.96 3.97 -12.66
N ALA A 222 23.49 2.80 -12.26
CA ALA A 222 23.61 1.64 -13.13
C ALA A 222 22.24 1.01 -13.47
N GLN A 223 21.29 1.03 -12.55
CA GLN A 223 19.93 0.60 -12.83
C GLN A 223 19.23 1.55 -13.80
N VAL A 224 19.37 2.86 -13.63
CA VAL A 224 18.78 3.87 -14.53
C VAL A 224 19.34 3.77 -15.95
N GLU A 225 20.62 3.49 -16.11
CA GLU A 225 21.22 3.24 -17.42
C GLU A 225 20.53 2.08 -18.14
N LYS A 226 20.32 0.94 -17.45
CA LYS A 226 19.58 -0.20 -17.97
C LYS A 226 18.10 0.11 -18.29
N VAL A 227 17.46 0.95 -17.46
CA VAL A 227 16.09 1.43 -17.69
C VAL A 227 16.01 2.27 -18.96
N ALA A 228 17.02 3.11 -19.22
CA ALA A 228 17.08 3.96 -20.41
C ALA A 228 17.26 3.18 -21.73
N ASP A 229 17.65 1.93 -21.68
CA ASP A 229 17.73 1.01 -22.85
C ASP A 229 16.38 0.32 -23.14
N ARG A 230 15.37 0.53 -22.31
CA ARG A 230 14.03 -0.02 -22.46
C ARG A 230 13.08 1.01 -23.08
N PRO A 231 11.89 0.61 -23.58
CA PRO A 231 10.86 1.55 -24.01
C PRO A 231 10.57 2.58 -22.91
N PHE A 232 10.34 3.84 -23.28
CA PHE A 232 10.22 4.96 -22.34
C PHE A 232 9.21 4.70 -21.19
N GLY A 233 8.08 4.04 -21.47
CA GLY A 233 7.12 3.66 -20.44
C GLY A 233 7.68 2.81 -19.31
N PHE A 234 8.83 2.13 -19.50
CA PHE A 234 9.44 1.28 -18.49
C PHE A 234 9.97 2.07 -17.30
N PHE A 235 10.35 3.35 -17.48
CA PHE A 235 10.79 4.20 -16.38
C PHE A 235 9.66 4.40 -15.34
N HIS A 236 8.39 4.43 -15.77
CA HIS A 236 7.26 4.52 -14.84
C HIS A 236 7.19 3.30 -13.92
N LYS A 237 7.37 2.09 -14.46
CA LYS A 237 7.41 0.85 -13.67
C LYS A 237 8.58 0.86 -12.69
N TYR A 238 9.75 1.30 -13.14
CA TYR A 238 10.92 1.44 -12.29
C TYR A 238 10.70 2.46 -11.17
N ALA A 239 10.26 3.67 -11.51
CA ALA A 239 10.01 4.73 -10.55
C ALA A 239 8.92 4.36 -9.53
N PHE A 240 7.88 3.63 -9.97
CA PHE A 240 6.82 3.13 -9.12
C PHE A 240 7.35 2.13 -8.07
N ASN A 241 8.18 1.18 -8.52
CA ASN A 241 8.67 0.11 -7.64
C ASN A 241 9.92 0.48 -6.83
N THR A 242 10.48 1.68 -7.02
CA THR A 242 11.66 2.17 -6.28
C THR A 242 11.36 3.49 -5.56
N LEU A 243 11.42 4.61 -6.24
CA LEU A 243 11.29 5.94 -5.66
C LEU A 243 9.92 6.18 -5.02
N ARG A 244 8.82 5.69 -5.63
CA ARG A 244 7.49 5.79 -5.04
C ARG A 244 7.39 4.89 -3.80
N GLN A 245 7.90 3.66 -3.85
CA GLN A 245 7.90 2.78 -2.68
C GLN A 245 8.65 3.42 -1.50
N LEU A 246 9.82 4.01 -1.76
CA LEU A 246 10.59 4.74 -0.74
C LEU A 246 9.84 5.98 -0.23
N GLY A 247 9.42 6.86 -1.13
CA GLY A 247 8.82 8.15 -0.76
C GLY A 247 7.49 8.00 -0.05
N ALA A 248 6.60 7.13 -0.56
CA ALA A 248 5.29 6.87 0.03
C ALA A 248 5.41 6.17 1.39
N ASN A 249 6.33 5.20 1.52
CA ASN A 249 6.58 4.52 2.79
C ASN A 249 6.92 5.53 3.90
N PHE A 250 7.84 6.47 3.64
CA PHE A 250 8.26 7.44 4.65
C PHE A 250 7.26 8.59 4.84
N GLU A 251 6.41 8.92 3.86
CA GLU A 251 5.28 9.83 4.07
C GLU A 251 4.23 9.20 5.00
N LEU A 252 3.95 7.90 4.87
CA LEU A 252 3.07 7.17 5.78
C LEU A 252 3.70 7.01 7.17
N ALA A 253 5.02 6.78 7.25
CA ALA A 253 5.75 6.81 8.53
C ALA A 253 5.57 8.14 9.25
N ALA A 254 5.71 9.26 8.53
CA ALA A 254 5.50 10.59 9.08
C ALA A 254 4.07 10.79 9.59
N SER A 255 3.07 10.32 8.86
CA SER A 255 1.66 10.38 9.27
C SER A 255 1.38 9.54 10.52
N HIS A 256 2.03 8.38 10.66
CA HIS A 256 1.95 7.55 11.86
C HIS A 256 2.52 8.25 13.09
N LEU A 257 3.71 8.82 12.95
CA LEU A 257 4.39 9.54 14.03
C LEU A 257 3.60 10.76 14.48
N GLU A 258 3.04 11.53 13.55
CA GLU A 258 2.14 12.65 13.84
C GLU A 258 0.88 12.22 14.57
N TRP A 259 0.26 11.12 14.13
CA TRP A 259 -0.95 10.57 14.76
C TRP A 259 -0.66 10.04 16.18
N LEU A 260 0.53 9.46 16.43
CA LEU A 260 0.94 9.01 17.77
C LEU A 260 1.16 10.20 18.70
N ASP A 261 2.07 11.09 18.37
CA ASP A 261 2.30 12.35 19.10
C ASP A 261 3.14 13.30 18.23
N GLU A 262 2.50 14.36 17.73
CA GLU A 262 3.14 15.33 16.84
C GLU A 262 4.37 15.98 17.46
N SER A 263 4.31 16.31 18.75
CA SER A 263 5.39 17.02 19.46
C SER A 263 6.53 16.11 19.85
N GLU A 264 6.23 14.89 20.30
CA GLU A 264 7.22 13.91 20.71
C GLU A 264 8.08 13.43 19.54
N PHE A 265 7.45 13.19 18.38
CA PHE A 265 8.09 12.64 17.20
C PHE A 265 8.42 13.67 16.11
N ALA A 266 8.35 14.99 16.42
CA ALA A 266 8.52 16.06 15.43
C ALA A 266 9.83 15.94 14.60
N GLU A 267 10.94 15.60 15.24
CA GLU A 267 12.25 15.45 14.59
C GLU A 267 12.27 14.24 13.63
N ALA A 268 11.88 13.05 14.09
CA ALA A 268 11.80 11.86 13.27
C ALA A 268 10.82 12.04 12.09
N ARG A 269 9.67 12.68 12.34
CA ARG A 269 8.69 13.07 11.32
C ARG A 269 9.31 13.98 10.26
N GLY A 270 10.06 14.99 10.67
CA GLY A 270 10.74 15.93 9.76
C GLY A 270 11.71 15.21 8.82
N HIS A 271 12.51 14.31 9.35
CA HIS A 271 13.41 13.48 8.56
C HIS A 271 12.66 12.53 7.62
N ALA A 272 11.57 11.89 8.06
CA ALA A 272 10.75 11.02 7.22
C ALA A 272 10.13 11.79 6.04
N LEU A 273 9.59 12.99 6.26
CA LEU A 273 9.10 13.86 5.20
C LEU A 273 10.22 14.27 4.23
N ARG A 274 11.44 14.49 4.74
CA ARG A 274 12.59 14.79 3.89
C ARG A 274 12.94 13.66 2.92
N ILE A 275 12.87 12.40 3.37
CA ILE A 275 13.05 11.23 2.47
C ILE A 275 11.99 11.26 1.37
N SER A 276 10.74 11.49 1.74
CA SER A 276 9.61 11.56 0.81
C SER A 276 9.79 12.65 -0.25
N GLU A 277 10.19 13.86 0.14
CA GLU A 277 10.47 14.99 -0.76
C GLU A 277 11.61 14.69 -1.73
N VAL A 278 12.72 14.14 -1.22
CA VAL A 278 13.87 13.79 -2.05
C VAL A 278 13.48 12.72 -3.07
N ALA A 279 12.77 11.66 -2.66
CA ALA A 279 12.30 10.62 -3.57
C ALA A 279 11.42 11.19 -4.69
N LYS A 280 10.53 12.14 -4.37
CA LYS A 280 9.69 12.82 -5.37
C LYS A 280 10.51 13.67 -6.34
N THR A 281 11.47 14.42 -5.82
CA THR A 281 12.38 15.24 -6.63
C THR A 281 13.22 14.37 -7.57
N VAL A 282 13.77 13.28 -7.05
CA VAL A 282 14.60 12.33 -7.82
C VAL A 282 13.76 11.64 -8.91
N GLN A 283 12.48 11.38 -8.68
CA GLN A 283 11.59 10.84 -9.72
C GLN A 283 11.50 11.76 -10.95
N PHE A 284 11.43 13.08 -10.76
CA PHE A 284 11.47 14.02 -11.89
C PHE A 284 12.85 14.10 -12.55
N GLN A 285 13.92 13.99 -11.76
CA GLN A 285 15.29 13.95 -12.30
C GLN A 285 15.53 12.68 -13.10
N LEU A 286 15.01 11.52 -12.63
CA LEU A 286 15.04 10.25 -13.33
C LEU A 286 14.42 10.35 -14.73
N ALA A 287 13.23 10.93 -14.85
CA ALA A 287 12.57 11.11 -16.15
C ALA A 287 13.45 11.91 -17.13
N ARG A 288 14.11 12.97 -16.64
CA ARG A 288 15.03 13.79 -17.43
C ARG A 288 16.31 13.03 -17.81
N ALA A 289 16.88 12.26 -16.87
CA ALA A 289 18.09 11.49 -17.09
C ALA A 289 17.86 10.39 -18.16
N VAL A 290 16.76 9.65 -18.07
CA VAL A 290 16.37 8.65 -19.08
C VAL A 290 16.18 9.27 -20.46
N THR A 291 15.43 10.37 -20.54
CA THR A 291 15.17 11.07 -21.82
C THR A 291 16.44 11.63 -22.46
N ARG A 292 17.36 12.16 -21.67
CA ARG A 292 18.60 12.81 -22.15
C ARG A 292 19.80 11.87 -22.17
N ARG A 293 19.68 10.67 -21.66
CA ARG A 293 20.76 9.67 -21.45
C ARG A 293 21.98 10.29 -20.72
N LYS A 294 21.71 11.03 -19.64
CA LYS A 294 22.74 11.68 -18.79
C LYS A 294 22.58 11.18 -17.36
N PHE A 295 23.48 10.33 -16.92
CA PHE A 295 23.36 9.59 -15.66
C PHE A 295 24.33 10.08 -14.56
N ASP A 296 25.39 10.81 -14.93
CA ASP A 296 26.42 11.29 -14.00
C ASP A 296 25.83 12.14 -12.85
N ALA A 297 24.78 12.93 -13.17
CA ALA A 297 24.08 13.75 -12.19
C ALA A 297 23.27 12.96 -11.15
N LEU A 298 23.15 11.64 -11.33
CA LEU A 298 22.39 10.77 -10.41
C LEU A 298 23.24 10.18 -9.27
N ALA A 299 24.56 10.35 -9.30
CA ALA A 299 25.47 9.68 -8.37
C ALA A 299 25.24 10.05 -6.88
N SER A 300 24.73 11.26 -6.60
CA SER A 300 24.54 11.76 -5.22
C SER A 300 23.14 12.31 -4.95
N VAL A 301 22.19 12.11 -5.88
CA VAL A 301 20.84 12.72 -5.73
C VAL A 301 20.05 12.12 -4.56
N LEU A 302 20.39 10.92 -4.12
CA LEU A 302 19.75 10.21 -3.01
C LEU A 302 20.48 10.41 -1.67
N ASP A 303 21.67 11.03 -1.64
CA ASP A 303 22.41 11.27 -0.40
C ASP A 303 21.59 12.02 0.66
N PRO A 304 20.83 13.09 0.33
CA PRO A 304 20.00 13.75 1.32
C PRO A 304 18.89 12.87 1.92
N ALA A 305 18.38 11.88 1.15
CA ALA A 305 17.41 10.92 1.67
C ALA A 305 18.09 9.87 2.54
N ALA A 306 19.31 9.45 2.20
CA ALA A 306 20.10 8.53 3.01
C ALA A 306 20.48 9.15 4.37
N ASP A 307 20.91 10.40 4.36
CA ASP A 307 21.22 11.14 5.61
C ASP A 307 19.94 11.35 6.45
N ALA A 308 18.82 11.63 5.81
CA ALA A 308 17.54 11.75 6.49
C ALA A 308 17.07 10.41 7.10
N TRP A 309 17.35 9.26 6.44
CA TRP A 309 17.06 7.94 7.02
C TRP A 309 17.85 7.71 8.32
N ASP A 310 19.15 8.02 8.33
CA ASP A 310 19.97 7.97 9.54
C ASP A 310 19.36 8.85 10.64
N GLY A 311 18.92 10.08 10.30
CA GLY A 311 18.25 11.00 11.22
C GLY A 311 16.92 10.46 11.77
N VAL A 312 16.08 9.76 10.97
CA VAL A 312 14.87 9.07 11.47
C VAL A 312 15.25 8.07 12.55
N MET A 313 16.26 7.24 12.27
CA MET A 313 16.65 6.14 13.17
C MET A 313 17.24 6.68 14.47
N GLU A 314 18.11 7.69 14.41
CA GLU A 314 18.70 8.35 15.58
C GLU A 314 17.65 9.03 16.46
N ALA A 315 16.73 9.80 15.85
CA ALA A 315 15.67 10.48 16.58
C ALA A 315 14.72 9.49 17.27
N LEU A 316 14.36 8.37 16.60
CA LEU A 316 13.52 7.33 17.20
C LEU A 316 14.27 6.57 18.29
N GLU A 317 15.56 6.27 18.13
CA GLU A 317 16.36 5.59 19.15
C GLU A 317 16.42 6.40 20.44
N ALA A 318 16.65 7.71 20.35
CA ALA A 318 16.66 8.61 21.49
C ALA A 318 15.31 8.62 22.27
N LYS A 319 14.19 8.47 21.56
CA LYS A 319 12.85 8.48 22.18
C LYS A 319 12.44 7.10 22.72
N LEU A 320 12.71 6.04 21.96
CA LEU A 320 12.22 4.70 22.29
C LEU A 320 13.08 4.01 23.35
N SER A 321 14.39 4.36 23.47
CA SER A 321 15.28 3.83 24.50
C SER A 321 14.98 4.42 25.89
N ASN A 322 14.69 5.71 25.98
CA ASN A 322 14.42 6.38 27.26
C ASN A 322 13.13 5.90 27.97
N ALA A 323 12.18 5.33 27.24
CA ALA A 323 10.94 4.84 27.82
C ALA A 323 11.05 3.42 28.43
N SER A 324 12.17 2.70 28.19
CA SER A 324 12.41 1.38 28.80
C SER A 324 13.01 1.50 30.20
N GLU A 325 13.56 2.65 30.58
CA GLU A 325 14.07 2.90 31.93
C GLU A 325 13.01 3.45 32.92
N ALA A 326 11.84 3.82 32.40
CA ALA A 326 10.76 4.43 33.20
C ALA A 326 9.57 3.48 33.48
N ALA A 327 9.62 2.22 33.04
CA ALA A 327 8.59 1.19 33.23
C ALA A 327 9.11 0.04 34.11
#